data_4957e08d6e19c6d1e7e59d0429fa8faa
#
_entry.id   4957e08d6e19c6d1e7e59d0429fa8faa
#
_cell.length_a   1.000
_cell.length_b   1.000
_cell.length_c   1.000
_cell.angle_alpha   90.00
_cell.angle_beta   90.00
_cell.angle_gamma   90.00
#
_symmetry.space_group_name_H-M   'P 1'
#
loop_
_entity.id
_entity.type
_entity.pdbx_description
1 polymer ?
#
loop_
_entity_poly.entity_id
_entity_poly.type
_entity_poly.pdbx_seq_one_letter_code
_entity_poly.pdbx_strand_id
1 'polypeptide(L)'
;MLHRTSFIAYGLSLFLATAAFAEPKLKALVVDGQNNHDWKSTTPLLKKHLEDSGLFTVDVATSPSGTDLAGFEPKFADYQAVVSNYNGAAWPKATEDALVAFVHGGGGLVVVHAANNSFPEWKEYNEMIGLGGWGGRNEKSGPYVRFKDGKFVRDTSPGGGGSHGSQHPFQVVVRNDKHPITAGLPSAWMHAPDELYDRLRGPADNLTILATAYSDPGTGGTGEHEPMIMTIGYGQGRVFHTPMGHSPDAMRCVGFIVTLQRGSEWAATGKVTHTTIPEDFPKPNEVSVRK
;
A
#
# COMPACT_ATOMS: atom_id res chain seq x y z
N MET A 1 58.49 -41.06 47.71
CA MET A 1 58.14 -40.96 46.29
C MET A 1 56.59 -41.03 46.23
N LEU A 2 55.94 -39.89 46.07
CA LEU A 2 54.47 -39.84 45.89
C LEU A 2 54.18 -39.62 44.40
N HIS A 3 53.49 -40.56 43.78
CA HIS A 3 52.94 -40.41 42.41
C HIS A 3 51.68 -39.59 42.44
N ARG A 4 51.66 -38.42 41.76
CA ARG A 4 50.46 -37.64 41.48
C ARG A 4 49.86 -38.11 40.14
N THR A 5 48.70 -38.69 40.18
CA THR A 5 47.89 -39.03 39.02
C THR A 5 47.01 -37.83 38.67
N SER A 6 47.23 -37.21 37.47
CA SER A 6 46.39 -36.12 36.95
C SER A 6 45.24 -36.73 36.19
N PHE A 7 44.01 -36.44 36.59
CA PHE A 7 42.80 -36.77 35.82
C PHE A 7 42.49 -35.59 34.86
N ILE A 8 42.52 -35.86 33.55
CA ILE A 8 42.06 -34.94 32.54
C ILE A 8 40.56 -35.19 32.32
N ALA A 9 39.72 -34.22 32.71
CA ALA A 9 38.28 -34.26 32.42
C ALA A 9 38.02 -33.70 31.05
N TYR A 10 37.56 -34.52 30.13
CA TYR A 10 37.05 -34.10 28.83
C TYR A 10 35.60 -33.59 28.97
N GLY A 11 35.44 -32.30 28.94
CA GLY A 11 34.09 -31.68 28.84
C GLY A 11 33.47 -31.87 27.45
N LEU A 12 32.43 -32.66 27.38
CA LEU A 12 31.64 -32.85 26.15
C LEU A 12 30.64 -31.67 26.05
N SER A 13 30.95 -30.66 25.22
CA SER A 13 30.07 -29.56 24.92
C SER A 13 28.97 -30.02 23.95
N LEU A 14 27.75 -30.19 24.49
CA LEU A 14 26.57 -30.51 23.69
C LEU A 14 26.10 -29.22 22.98
N PHE A 15 26.36 -29.09 21.68
CA PHE A 15 25.74 -28.04 20.86
C PHE A 15 24.28 -28.43 20.59
N LEU A 16 23.34 -27.83 21.29
CA LEU A 16 21.92 -27.86 20.95
C LEU A 16 21.73 -26.97 19.70
N ALA A 17 21.62 -27.59 18.53
CA ALA A 17 21.13 -26.90 17.34
C ALA A 17 19.64 -26.61 17.52
N THR A 18 19.28 -25.37 17.83
CA THR A 18 17.89 -24.90 17.77
C THR A 18 17.49 -24.87 16.31
N ALA A 19 16.60 -25.78 15.89
CA ALA A 19 15.93 -25.68 14.62
C ALA A 19 15.10 -24.39 14.62
N ALA A 20 15.53 -23.41 13.82
CA ALA A 20 14.73 -22.23 13.57
C ALA A 20 13.52 -22.66 12.72
N PHE A 21 12.37 -22.83 13.33
CA PHE A 21 11.12 -22.94 12.59
C PHE A 21 10.88 -21.61 11.89
N ALA A 22 10.71 -21.65 10.56
CA ALA A 22 10.29 -20.46 9.81
C ALA A 22 8.93 -20.00 10.35
N GLU A 23 8.80 -18.73 10.69
CA GLU A 23 7.53 -18.15 11.08
C GLU A 23 6.48 -18.38 9.99
N PRO A 24 5.24 -18.71 10.35
CA PRO A 24 4.18 -18.92 9.36
C PRO A 24 3.97 -17.64 8.56
N LYS A 25 3.86 -17.79 7.24
CA LYS A 25 3.61 -16.66 6.34
C LYS A 25 2.27 -16.01 6.66
N LEU A 26 2.23 -14.70 6.54
CA LEU A 26 0.98 -13.93 6.57
C LEU A 26 0.12 -14.28 5.35
N LYS A 27 -1.19 -14.25 5.51
CA LYS A 27 -2.12 -14.42 4.39
C LYS A 27 -2.63 -13.06 3.92
N ALA A 28 -2.56 -12.80 2.62
CA ALA A 28 -3.17 -11.65 1.99
C ALA A 28 -4.19 -12.07 0.94
N LEU A 29 -5.26 -11.29 0.82
CA LEU A 29 -6.29 -11.46 -0.21
C LEU A 29 -6.25 -10.26 -1.16
N VAL A 30 -5.95 -10.49 -2.44
CA VAL A 30 -6.16 -9.47 -3.48
C VAL A 30 -7.61 -9.54 -3.94
N VAL A 31 -8.30 -8.41 -3.93
CA VAL A 31 -9.67 -8.28 -4.45
C VAL A 31 -9.62 -7.53 -5.78
N ASP A 32 -10.15 -8.15 -6.84
CA ASP A 32 -10.19 -7.63 -8.20
C ASP A 32 -11.50 -7.99 -8.93
N GLY A 33 -11.50 -8.02 -10.28
CA GLY A 33 -12.60 -8.46 -11.14
C GLY A 33 -13.25 -7.32 -11.92
N GLN A 34 -13.23 -6.10 -11.39
CA GLN A 34 -13.67 -4.88 -12.07
C GLN A 34 -12.69 -3.75 -11.79
N ASN A 35 -12.28 -3.06 -12.82
CA ASN A 35 -11.45 -1.87 -12.76
C ASN A 35 -11.50 -1.19 -14.13
N ASN A 36 -11.37 0.12 -14.17
CA ASN A 36 -11.21 0.89 -15.42
C ASN A 36 -9.79 0.78 -16.01
N HIS A 37 -8.86 0.13 -15.29
CA HIS A 37 -7.50 -0.19 -15.73
C HIS A 37 -7.34 -1.70 -15.95
N ASP A 38 -6.20 -2.13 -16.50
CA ASP A 38 -5.92 -3.54 -16.81
C ASP A 38 -5.58 -4.36 -15.54
N TRP A 39 -6.60 -4.58 -14.71
CA TRP A 39 -6.45 -5.40 -13.51
C TRP A 39 -6.00 -6.83 -13.79
N LYS A 40 -6.32 -7.38 -14.98
CA LYS A 40 -5.91 -8.74 -15.35
C LYS A 40 -4.38 -8.88 -15.47
N SER A 41 -3.70 -7.80 -15.85
CA SER A 41 -2.24 -7.75 -15.89
C SER A 41 -1.62 -7.28 -14.57
N THR A 42 -2.30 -6.41 -13.81
CA THR A 42 -1.75 -5.84 -12.57
C THR A 42 -1.96 -6.73 -11.35
N THR A 43 -3.08 -7.47 -11.23
CA THR A 43 -3.31 -8.40 -10.11
C THR A 43 -2.22 -9.48 -9.98
N PRO A 44 -1.79 -10.17 -11.07
CA PRO A 44 -0.68 -11.13 -10.97
C PRO A 44 0.62 -10.51 -10.45
N LEU A 45 0.89 -9.23 -10.79
CA LEU A 45 2.07 -8.52 -10.30
C LEU A 45 1.96 -8.19 -8.81
N LEU A 46 0.81 -7.70 -8.34
CA LEU A 46 0.57 -7.47 -6.91
C LEU A 46 0.78 -8.76 -6.11
N LYS A 47 0.17 -9.86 -6.55
CA LYS A 47 0.36 -11.18 -5.95
C LYS A 47 1.84 -11.56 -5.93
N LYS A 48 2.51 -11.51 -7.08
CA LYS A 48 3.93 -11.86 -7.20
C LYS A 48 4.81 -11.02 -6.27
N HIS A 49 4.64 -9.70 -6.26
CA HIS A 49 5.46 -8.81 -5.43
C HIS A 49 5.30 -9.10 -3.94
N LEU A 50 4.10 -9.42 -3.48
CA LEU A 50 3.87 -9.78 -2.08
C LEU A 50 4.49 -11.14 -1.76
N GLU A 51 4.35 -12.15 -2.63
CA GLU A 51 4.92 -13.49 -2.43
C GLU A 51 6.46 -13.47 -2.51
N ASP A 52 7.04 -12.66 -3.42
CA ASP A 52 8.49 -12.48 -3.55
C ASP A 52 9.15 -11.88 -2.29
N SER A 53 8.37 -11.18 -1.44
CA SER A 53 8.86 -10.74 -0.13
C SER A 53 9.20 -11.90 0.80
N GLY A 54 8.68 -13.09 0.53
CA GLY A 54 8.76 -14.26 1.41
C GLY A 54 7.82 -14.21 2.63
N LEU A 55 7.19 -13.05 2.90
CA LEU A 55 6.34 -12.83 4.07
C LEU A 55 4.90 -13.30 3.86
N PHE A 56 4.41 -13.30 2.61
CA PHE A 56 3.01 -13.57 2.32
C PHE A 56 2.77 -14.85 1.52
N THR A 57 1.62 -15.45 1.76
CA THR A 57 0.87 -16.26 0.79
C THR A 57 -0.34 -15.44 0.34
N VAL A 58 -0.65 -15.46 -0.97
CA VAL A 58 -1.63 -14.54 -1.54
C VAL A 58 -2.71 -15.30 -2.32
N ASP A 59 -3.95 -15.16 -1.88
CA ASP A 59 -5.13 -15.59 -2.61
C ASP A 59 -5.74 -14.40 -3.39
N VAL A 60 -6.59 -14.70 -4.37
CA VAL A 60 -7.29 -13.68 -5.18
C VAL A 60 -8.79 -13.97 -5.14
N ALA A 61 -9.58 -12.96 -4.83
CA ALA A 61 -11.04 -12.97 -4.93
C ALA A 61 -11.47 -12.07 -6.10
N THR A 62 -11.86 -12.69 -7.20
CA THR A 62 -12.31 -11.99 -8.40
C THR A 62 -13.81 -11.80 -8.35
N SER A 63 -14.28 -10.55 -8.34
CA SER A 63 -15.72 -10.25 -8.41
C SER A 63 -16.30 -10.62 -9.77
N PRO A 64 -17.58 -10.99 -9.83
CA PRO A 64 -18.29 -11.10 -11.10
C PRO A 64 -18.25 -9.80 -11.90
N SER A 65 -18.38 -9.88 -13.21
CA SER A 65 -18.56 -8.71 -14.07
C SER A 65 -20.01 -8.16 -13.97
N GLY A 66 -20.16 -6.87 -14.25
CA GLY A 66 -21.47 -6.20 -14.23
C GLY A 66 -21.88 -5.73 -12.84
N THR A 67 -23.16 -5.45 -12.66
CA THR A 67 -23.70 -4.84 -11.43
C THR A 67 -24.34 -5.81 -10.46
N ASP A 68 -24.63 -7.05 -10.89
CA ASP A 68 -25.12 -8.10 -10.02
C ASP A 68 -23.95 -8.82 -9.37
N LEU A 69 -23.66 -8.44 -8.15
CA LEU A 69 -22.60 -9.02 -7.32
C LEU A 69 -23.18 -9.89 -6.19
N ALA A 70 -24.44 -10.34 -6.32
CA ALA A 70 -25.02 -11.25 -5.34
C ALA A 70 -24.13 -12.49 -5.18
N GLY A 71 -23.82 -12.85 -3.92
CA GLY A 71 -22.90 -13.96 -3.61
C GLY A 71 -21.42 -13.64 -3.68
N PHE A 72 -21.01 -12.41 -4.03
CA PHE A 72 -19.62 -12.01 -3.88
C PHE A 72 -19.33 -11.73 -2.40
N GLU A 73 -18.86 -12.73 -1.70
CA GLU A 73 -18.64 -12.74 -0.25
C GLU A 73 -17.23 -13.24 0.11
N PRO A 74 -16.17 -12.46 -0.17
CA PRO A 74 -14.82 -12.81 0.26
C PRO A 74 -14.74 -12.98 1.78
N LYS A 75 -14.03 -14.01 2.24
CA LYS A 75 -13.87 -14.27 3.69
C LYS A 75 -12.67 -13.47 4.23
N PHE A 76 -12.84 -12.16 4.36
CA PHE A 76 -11.76 -11.25 4.79
C PHE A 76 -11.10 -11.65 6.11
N ALA A 77 -11.88 -12.21 7.05
CA ALA A 77 -11.40 -12.63 8.37
C ALA A 77 -10.34 -13.75 8.33
N ASP A 78 -10.20 -14.47 7.21
CA ASP A 78 -9.19 -15.53 7.05
C ASP A 78 -7.80 -14.98 6.73
N TYR A 79 -7.64 -13.65 6.58
CA TYR A 79 -6.44 -12.97 6.12
C TYR A 79 -5.95 -11.94 7.15
N GLN A 80 -4.68 -11.58 7.05
CA GLN A 80 -4.10 -10.47 7.83
C GLN A 80 -4.13 -9.15 7.06
N ALA A 81 -4.20 -9.22 5.71
CA ALA A 81 -4.34 -8.05 4.86
C ALA A 81 -5.26 -8.33 3.67
N VAL A 82 -6.04 -7.31 3.29
CA VAL A 82 -6.81 -7.25 2.04
C VAL A 82 -6.18 -6.19 1.15
N VAL A 83 -5.86 -6.55 -0.10
CA VAL A 83 -5.28 -5.65 -1.11
C VAL A 83 -6.35 -5.36 -2.15
N SER A 84 -6.82 -4.13 -2.19
CA SER A 84 -7.84 -3.69 -3.15
C SER A 84 -7.18 -3.24 -4.45
N ASN A 85 -7.45 -3.98 -5.52
CA ASN A 85 -7.22 -3.63 -6.92
C ASN A 85 -8.57 -3.55 -7.66
N TYR A 86 -9.59 -3.06 -6.97
CA TYR A 86 -10.98 -3.03 -7.43
C TYR A 86 -11.46 -1.60 -7.62
N ASN A 87 -12.10 -1.35 -8.77
CA ASN A 87 -12.83 -0.12 -9.05
C ASN A 87 -14.02 -0.45 -9.97
N GLY A 88 -15.16 -0.80 -9.40
CA GLY A 88 -16.32 -1.31 -10.13
C GLY A 88 -17.63 -1.03 -9.44
N ALA A 89 -18.61 -1.89 -9.69
CA ALA A 89 -19.94 -1.81 -9.09
C ALA A 89 -19.88 -1.89 -7.56
N ALA A 90 -20.87 -1.31 -6.90
CA ALA A 90 -21.01 -1.39 -5.44
C ALA A 90 -21.14 -2.85 -4.99
N TRP A 91 -20.49 -3.19 -3.90
CA TRP A 91 -20.58 -4.53 -3.31
C TRP A 91 -21.92 -4.73 -2.58
N PRO A 92 -22.35 -5.98 -2.40
CA PRO A 92 -23.46 -6.26 -1.50
C PRO A 92 -23.19 -5.71 -0.10
N LYS A 93 -24.23 -5.20 0.56
CA LYS A 93 -24.08 -4.61 1.91
C LYS A 93 -23.40 -5.56 2.90
N ALA A 94 -23.68 -6.86 2.83
CA ALA A 94 -23.03 -7.86 3.68
C ALA A 94 -21.50 -7.92 3.45
N THR A 95 -21.05 -7.74 2.21
CA THR A 95 -19.63 -7.71 1.87
C THR A 95 -18.97 -6.42 2.34
N GLU A 96 -19.66 -5.28 2.19
CA GLU A 96 -19.21 -4.01 2.73
C GLU A 96 -19.05 -4.08 4.26
N ASP A 97 -20.08 -4.58 4.96
CA ASP A 97 -20.07 -4.74 6.42
C ASP A 97 -18.95 -5.68 6.88
N ALA A 98 -18.69 -6.75 6.13
CA ALA A 98 -17.61 -7.69 6.43
C ALA A 98 -16.22 -7.01 6.30
N LEU A 99 -15.99 -6.17 5.27
CA LEU A 99 -14.74 -5.41 5.15
C LEU A 99 -14.60 -4.39 6.27
N VAL A 100 -15.67 -3.64 6.58
CA VAL A 100 -15.67 -2.69 7.71
C VAL A 100 -15.30 -3.39 9.01
N ALA A 101 -15.98 -4.50 9.33
CA ALA A 101 -15.71 -5.28 10.54
C ALA A 101 -14.28 -5.80 10.59
N PHE A 102 -13.75 -6.28 9.45
CA PHE A 102 -12.38 -6.77 9.33
C PHE A 102 -11.37 -5.67 9.64
N VAL A 103 -11.46 -4.51 8.97
CA VAL A 103 -10.50 -3.42 9.18
C VAL A 103 -10.68 -2.82 10.57
N HIS A 104 -11.91 -2.53 11.00
CA HIS A 104 -12.18 -1.98 12.32
C HIS A 104 -11.65 -2.89 13.44
N GLY A 105 -11.71 -4.21 13.26
CA GLY A 105 -11.22 -5.23 14.20
C GLY A 105 -9.70 -5.42 14.23
N GLY A 106 -8.94 -4.70 13.38
CA GLY A 106 -7.47 -4.76 13.38
C GLY A 106 -6.85 -5.31 12.10
N GLY A 107 -7.65 -5.73 11.13
CA GLY A 107 -7.18 -6.18 9.82
C GLY A 107 -6.50 -5.08 9.02
N GLY A 108 -5.58 -5.47 8.13
CA GLY A 108 -4.89 -4.56 7.23
C GLY A 108 -5.63 -4.34 5.92
N LEU A 109 -5.73 -3.10 5.44
CA LEU A 109 -6.20 -2.78 4.10
C LEU A 109 -5.08 -2.11 3.30
N VAL A 110 -4.90 -2.56 2.06
CA VAL A 110 -3.95 -1.97 1.10
C VAL A 110 -4.76 -1.47 -0.09
N VAL A 111 -4.67 -0.18 -0.38
CA VAL A 111 -5.40 0.49 -1.46
C VAL A 111 -4.42 0.88 -2.55
N VAL A 112 -4.61 0.34 -3.76
CA VAL A 112 -3.69 0.54 -4.88
C VAL A 112 -4.39 1.27 -6.01
N HIS A 113 -3.80 2.39 -6.40
CA HIS A 113 -4.20 3.19 -7.58
C HIS A 113 -5.73 3.41 -7.64
N ALA A 114 -6.38 2.96 -8.72
CA ALA A 114 -7.81 3.19 -8.96
C ALA A 114 -8.74 2.61 -7.91
N ALA A 115 -8.27 1.79 -6.98
CA ALA A 115 -9.09 1.38 -5.84
C ALA A 115 -9.55 2.58 -4.99
N ASN A 116 -8.83 3.72 -5.04
CA ASN A 116 -9.25 4.93 -4.35
C ASN A 116 -10.38 5.70 -5.07
N ASN A 117 -10.77 5.29 -6.28
CA ASN A 117 -11.90 5.84 -7.01
C ASN A 117 -13.20 5.13 -6.67
N SER A 118 -13.13 3.93 -6.10
CA SER A 118 -14.27 3.08 -5.77
C SER A 118 -15.19 3.72 -4.75
N PHE A 119 -16.44 3.32 -4.79
CA PHE A 119 -17.45 3.51 -3.75
C PHE A 119 -17.57 4.96 -3.22
N PRO A 120 -17.81 5.96 -4.07
CA PRO A 120 -17.88 7.36 -3.62
C PRO A 120 -18.95 7.60 -2.55
N GLU A 121 -20.02 6.82 -2.56
CA GLU A 121 -21.15 6.95 -1.61
C GLU A 121 -20.97 6.11 -0.34
N TRP A 122 -19.98 5.20 -0.28
CA TRP A 122 -19.77 4.38 0.89
C TRP A 122 -18.84 5.10 1.89
N LYS A 123 -19.47 5.66 2.93
CA LYS A 123 -18.83 6.52 3.92
C LYS A 123 -17.61 5.85 4.58
N GLU A 124 -17.80 4.63 5.10
CA GLU A 124 -16.74 3.92 5.83
C GLU A 124 -15.54 3.60 4.92
N TYR A 125 -15.79 3.30 3.63
CA TYR A 125 -14.69 3.11 2.68
C TYR A 125 -13.90 4.41 2.46
N ASN A 126 -14.59 5.55 2.31
CA ASN A 126 -13.94 6.84 2.17
C ASN A 126 -13.15 7.24 3.43
N GLU A 127 -13.62 6.87 4.63
CA GLU A 127 -12.88 7.04 5.88
C GLU A 127 -11.63 6.15 5.91
N MET A 128 -11.72 4.87 5.46
CA MET A 128 -10.60 3.94 5.40
C MET A 128 -9.53 4.38 4.40
N ILE A 129 -9.91 4.85 3.22
CA ILE A 129 -8.93 5.26 2.19
C ILE A 129 -8.38 6.68 2.42
N GLY A 130 -9.04 7.50 3.23
CA GLY A 130 -8.66 8.87 3.58
C GLY A 130 -8.82 9.89 2.46
N LEU A 131 -8.31 9.60 1.27
CA LEU A 131 -8.40 10.43 0.07
C LEU A 131 -8.82 9.56 -1.12
N GLY A 132 -9.76 10.04 -1.92
CA GLY A 132 -10.20 9.37 -3.14
C GLY A 132 -10.42 10.34 -4.30
N GLY A 133 -10.56 9.79 -5.50
CA GLY A 133 -10.78 10.58 -6.71
C GLY A 133 -12.06 10.22 -7.43
N TRP A 134 -12.45 11.03 -8.39
CA TRP A 134 -13.60 10.85 -9.30
C TRP A 134 -14.93 10.52 -8.59
N GLY A 135 -15.84 9.85 -9.27
CA GLY A 135 -17.12 9.40 -8.67
C GLY A 135 -17.98 10.53 -8.11
N GLY A 136 -17.87 11.76 -8.62
CA GLY A 136 -18.62 12.92 -8.11
C GLY A 136 -18.04 13.54 -6.84
N ARG A 137 -16.88 13.10 -6.36
CA ARG A 137 -16.21 13.68 -5.19
C ARG A 137 -15.91 15.17 -5.42
N ASN A 138 -16.18 15.99 -4.43
CA ASN A 138 -16.01 17.43 -4.44
C ASN A 138 -15.70 17.96 -3.02
N GLU A 139 -15.82 19.26 -2.78
CA GLU A 139 -15.54 19.87 -1.46
C GLU A 139 -16.35 19.26 -0.30
N LYS A 140 -17.53 18.67 -0.57
CA LYS A 140 -18.34 17.98 0.46
C LYS A 140 -17.74 16.63 0.88
N SER A 141 -16.89 16.04 0.03
CA SER A 141 -16.18 14.80 0.35
C SER A 141 -15.02 15.02 1.31
N GLY A 142 -14.58 16.28 1.49
CA GLY A 142 -13.48 16.67 2.37
C GLY A 142 -12.42 17.51 1.65
N PRO A 143 -11.30 17.84 2.34
CA PRO A 143 -10.23 18.66 1.78
C PRO A 143 -9.36 17.91 0.76
N TYR A 144 -8.67 18.65 -0.10
CA TYR A 144 -7.38 18.22 -0.65
C TYR A 144 -6.33 18.26 0.47
N VAL A 145 -5.37 17.34 0.45
CA VAL A 145 -4.24 17.39 1.38
C VAL A 145 -2.96 17.45 0.57
N ARG A 146 -2.18 18.53 0.74
CA ARG A 146 -1.00 18.84 -0.07
C ARG A 146 0.17 19.22 0.82
N PHE A 147 1.38 19.01 0.32
CA PHE A 147 2.57 19.51 1.01
C PHE A 147 3.00 20.84 0.40
N LYS A 148 2.95 21.90 1.21
CA LYS A 148 3.24 23.25 0.80
C LYS A 148 4.03 23.99 1.89
N ASP A 149 5.08 24.70 1.53
CA ASP A 149 5.90 25.50 2.46
C ASP A 149 6.38 24.70 3.69
N GLY A 150 6.81 23.45 3.47
CA GLY A 150 7.36 22.59 4.51
C GLY A 150 6.33 21.90 5.41
N LYS A 151 5.03 22.03 5.14
CA LYS A 151 3.95 21.45 5.95
C LYS A 151 2.82 20.89 5.11
N PHE A 152 2.01 20.00 5.70
CA PHE A 152 0.76 19.54 5.09
C PHE A 152 -0.35 20.58 5.32
N VAL A 153 -1.05 20.91 4.24
CA VAL A 153 -2.16 21.86 4.23
C VAL A 153 -3.43 21.11 3.80
N ARG A 154 -4.53 21.35 4.53
CA ARG A 154 -5.87 20.87 4.18
C ARG A 154 -6.61 22.01 3.45
N ASP A 155 -6.81 21.85 2.15
CA ASP A 155 -7.44 22.83 1.29
C ASP A 155 -8.92 22.45 1.05
N THR A 156 -9.84 23.23 1.62
CA THR A 156 -11.30 23.03 1.52
C THR A 156 -11.93 23.81 0.38
N SER A 157 -11.16 24.43 -0.49
CA SER A 157 -11.69 25.19 -1.62
C SER A 157 -12.61 24.34 -2.50
N PRO A 158 -13.63 24.93 -3.15
CA PRO A 158 -14.51 24.22 -4.08
C PRO A 158 -13.73 23.56 -5.23
N GLY A 159 -14.21 22.42 -5.69
CA GLY A 159 -13.63 21.74 -6.84
C GLY A 159 -13.84 20.22 -6.84
N GLY A 160 -13.71 19.60 -8.01
CA GLY A 160 -13.83 18.16 -8.18
C GLY A 160 -12.67 17.40 -7.54
N GLY A 161 -12.91 16.15 -7.16
CA GLY A 161 -11.92 15.22 -6.66
C GLY A 161 -11.40 14.31 -7.77
N GLY A 162 -10.06 14.20 -7.86
CA GLY A 162 -9.35 13.31 -8.77
C GLY A 162 -9.12 13.89 -10.16
N SER A 163 -7.87 13.98 -10.51
CA SER A 163 -7.38 14.15 -11.89
C SER A 163 -5.93 13.62 -11.99
N HIS A 164 -5.38 13.64 -13.18
CA HIS A 164 -3.97 13.37 -13.46
C HIS A 164 -3.57 14.06 -14.76
N GLY A 165 -2.29 14.32 -14.93
CA GLY A 165 -1.72 14.72 -16.20
C GLY A 165 -1.43 13.54 -17.13
N SER A 166 -0.61 13.74 -18.15
CA SER A 166 -0.10 12.65 -18.98
C SER A 166 0.84 11.76 -18.17
N GLN A 167 0.88 10.46 -18.51
CA GLN A 167 1.81 9.51 -17.87
C GLN A 167 3.27 9.93 -18.11
N HIS A 168 4.05 9.99 -17.06
CA HIS A 168 5.47 10.35 -17.07
C HIS A 168 6.19 9.80 -15.84
N PRO A 169 7.52 9.68 -15.86
CA PRO A 169 8.28 9.43 -14.64
C PRO A 169 8.20 10.65 -13.73
N PHE A 170 8.05 10.42 -12.43
CA PHE A 170 8.05 11.50 -11.44
C PHE A 170 8.84 11.14 -10.19
N GLN A 171 9.35 12.15 -9.53
CA GLN A 171 10.11 11.96 -8.31
C GLN A 171 9.18 11.85 -7.11
N VAL A 172 9.28 10.73 -6.38
CA VAL A 172 8.63 10.53 -5.08
C VAL A 172 9.56 11.02 -3.99
N VAL A 173 9.08 11.93 -3.14
CA VAL A 173 9.86 12.59 -2.09
C VAL A 173 9.33 12.18 -0.73
N VAL A 174 10.19 11.57 0.10
CA VAL A 174 9.86 11.16 1.47
C VAL A 174 9.62 12.40 2.33
N ARG A 175 8.51 12.41 3.07
CA ARG A 175 8.12 13.48 4.00
C ARG A 175 8.15 13.05 5.47
N ASN A 176 8.09 11.75 5.71
CA ASN A 176 8.22 11.17 7.04
C ASN A 176 9.18 9.98 6.96
N ASP A 177 10.43 10.19 7.30
CA ASP A 177 11.51 9.20 7.28
C ASP A 177 11.58 8.33 8.55
N LYS A 178 10.70 8.59 9.53
CA LYS A 178 10.63 7.85 10.81
C LYS A 178 9.56 6.77 10.80
N HIS A 179 8.62 6.82 9.86
CA HIS A 179 7.58 5.79 9.78
C HIS A 179 8.18 4.46 9.29
N PRO A 180 7.79 3.29 9.85
CA PRO A 180 8.38 2.00 9.48
C PRO A 180 8.42 1.72 7.96
N ILE A 181 7.41 2.15 7.21
CA ILE A 181 7.34 1.96 5.75
C ILE A 181 8.45 2.70 5.03
N THR A 182 8.77 3.91 5.45
CA THR A 182 9.74 4.82 4.78
C THR A 182 11.08 4.91 5.48
N ALA A 183 11.20 4.36 6.68
CA ALA A 183 12.46 4.37 7.43
C ALA A 183 13.60 3.76 6.63
N GLY A 184 14.72 4.47 6.55
CA GLY A 184 15.91 4.06 5.81
C GLY A 184 15.80 4.15 4.28
N LEU A 185 14.64 4.51 3.69
CA LEU A 185 14.56 4.79 2.25
C LEU A 185 15.35 6.05 1.91
N PRO A 186 15.87 6.18 0.67
CA PRO A 186 16.40 7.45 0.17
C PRO A 186 15.35 8.58 0.32
N SER A 187 15.80 9.81 0.53
CA SER A 187 14.90 10.96 0.67
C SER A 187 14.03 11.23 -0.55
N ALA A 188 14.46 10.74 -1.72
CA ALA A 188 13.68 10.78 -2.95
C ALA A 188 14.14 9.67 -3.91
N TRP A 189 13.23 9.25 -4.80
CA TRP A 189 13.54 8.32 -5.90
C TRP A 189 12.67 8.62 -7.13
N MET A 190 13.12 8.22 -8.31
CA MET A 190 12.36 8.35 -9.55
C MET A 190 11.43 7.15 -9.72
N HIS A 191 10.13 7.40 -9.76
CA HIS A 191 9.12 6.41 -10.10
C HIS A 191 9.04 6.23 -11.62
N ALA A 192 8.72 5.01 -12.08
CA ALA A 192 8.50 4.71 -13.49
C ALA A 192 7.32 5.53 -14.07
N PRO A 193 7.16 5.61 -15.41
CA PRO A 193 6.01 6.30 -15.98
C PRO A 193 4.70 5.78 -15.41
N ASP A 194 3.89 6.69 -14.86
CA ASP A 194 2.64 6.39 -14.17
C ASP A 194 1.66 7.56 -14.31
N GLU A 195 0.40 7.35 -13.96
CA GLU A 195 -0.56 8.42 -13.72
C GLU A 195 -0.35 8.98 -12.31
N LEU A 196 0.27 10.16 -12.24
CA LEU A 196 0.33 10.87 -10.97
C LEU A 196 -1.08 11.39 -10.65
N TYR A 197 -1.81 10.66 -9.80
CA TYR A 197 -3.12 11.11 -9.34
C TYR A 197 -2.98 12.36 -8.47
N ASP A 198 -3.73 13.38 -8.83
CA ASP A 198 -3.77 14.65 -8.13
C ASP A 198 -5.22 15.02 -7.75
N ARG A 199 -5.39 16.10 -6.97
CA ARG A 199 -6.71 16.55 -6.48
C ARG A 199 -7.51 15.47 -5.78
N LEU A 200 -6.87 14.48 -5.16
CA LEU A 200 -7.58 13.51 -4.34
C LEU A 200 -8.19 14.23 -3.14
N ARG A 201 -9.44 13.89 -2.81
CA ARG A 201 -10.22 14.48 -1.72
C ARG A 201 -10.82 13.39 -0.85
N GLY A 202 -11.03 13.70 0.41
CA GLY A 202 -11.70 12.77 1.30
C GLY A 202 -11.73 13.29 2.73
N PRO A 203 -12.31 12.54 3.66
CA PRO A 203 -12.36 12.93 5.06
C PRO A 203 -10.96 13.24 5.61
N ALA A 204 -9.96 12.50 5.14
CA ALA A 204 -8.57 12.62 5.53
C ALA A 204 -8.37 12.57 7.07
N ASP A 205 -9.30 11.93 7.78
CA ASP A 205 -9.20 11.71 9.20
C ASP A 205 -8.18 10.60 9.49
N ASN A 206 -7.40 10.75 10.56
CA ASN A 206 -6.35 9.79 10.92
C ASN A 206 -5.33 9.49 9.81
N LEU A 207 -5.20 10.42 8.84
CA LEU A 207 -4.30 10.33 7.70
C LEU A 207 -2.89 10.80 8.07
N THR A 208 -1.89 9.98 7.73
CA THR A 208 -0.48 10.35 7.76
C THR A 208 0.10 10.21 6.35
N ILE A 209 0.64 11.28 5.79
CA ILE A 209 1.31 11.27 4.49
C ILE A 209 2.79 10.99 4.70
N LEU A 210 3.31 9.96 4.02
CA LEU A 210 4.69 9.51 4.13
C LEU A 210 5.56 10.02 2.99
N ALA A 211 4.99 10.14 1.78
CA ALA A 211 5.70 10.67 0.62
C ALA A 211 4.74 11.39 -0.34
N THR A 212 5.30 12.31 -1.12
CA THR A 212 4.58 13.11 -2.11
C THR A 212 5.32 13.14 -3.44
N ALA A 213 4.63 13.49 -4.53
CA ALA A 213 5.25 13.86 -5.79
C ALA A 213 4.71 15.21 -6.27
N TYR A 214 5.54 15.94 -7.03
CA TYR A 214 5.12 17.21 -7.64
C TYR A 214 4.33 16.93 -8.90
N SER A 215 3.08 17.35 -8.93
CA SER A 215 2.20 17.25 -10.12
C SER A 215 2.48 18.40 -11.06
N ASP A 216 3.38 18.15 -12.06
CA ASP A 216 3.92 19.18 -12.93
C ASP A 216 2.85 19.76 -13.89
N PRO A 217 2.60 21.07 -13.90
CA PRO A 217 1.74 21.71 -14.90
C PRO A 217 2.17 21.48 -16.35
N GLY A 218 3.45 21.27 -16.59
CA GLY A 218 3.97 20.93 -17.93
C GLY A 218 3.45 19.60 -18.46
N THR A 219 2.99 18.70 -17.61
CA THR A 219 2.35 17.43 -17.96
C THR A 219 0.83 17.46 -17.80
N GLY A 220 0.25 18.60 -17.45
CA GLY A 220 -1.18 18.76 -17.17
C GLY A 220 -1.54 18.63 -15.68
N GLY A 221 -0.55 18.65 -14.82
CA GLY A 221 -0.72 18.56 -13.37
C GLY A 221 -1.13 19.86 -12.68
N THR A 222 -1.27 19.80 -11.36
CA THR A 222 -1.82 20.90 -10.52
C THR A 222 -0.79 21.96 -10.12
N GLY A 223 0.51 21.67 -10.21
CA GLY A 223 1.58 22.53 -9.63
C GLY A 223 1.74 22.35 -8.13
N GLU A 224 1.18 21.30 -7.55
CA GLU A 224 1.24 21.03 -6.11
C GLU A 224 1.94 19.70 -5.82
N HIS A 225 2.41 19.54 -4.58
CA HIS A 225 2.91 18.26 -4.10
C HIS A 225 1.75 17.41 -3.58
N GLU A 226 1.41 16.38 -4.33
CA GLU A 226 0.28 15.48 -4.07
C GLU A 226 0.73 14.21 -3.32
N PRO A 227 -0.12 13.64 -2.44
CA PRO A 227 0.23 12.44 -1.66
C PRO A 227 0.40 11.21 -2.52
N MET A 228 1.51 10.47 -2.35
CA MET A 228 1.82 9.23 -3.08
C MET A 228 1.92 8.00 -2.19
N ILE A 229 2.22 8.19 -0.91
CA ILE A 229 2.27 7.12 0.09
C ILE A 229 1.61 7.64 1.36
N MET A 230 0.59 6.92 1.81
CA MET A 230 -0.24 7.33 2.94
C MET A 230 -0.54 6.15 3.87
N THR A 231 -0.80 6.46 5.12
CA THR A 231 -1.37 5.52 6.07
C THR A 231 -2.56 6.15 6.78
N ILE A 232 -3.57 5.34 7.06
CA ILE A 232 -4.79 5.75 7.75
C ILE A 232 -5.08 4.75 8.86
N GLY A 233 -5.47 5.25 10.04
CA GLY A 233 -6.00 4.44 11.12
C GLY A 233 -7.53 4.36 11.02
N TYR A 234 -8.09 3.14 11.08
CA TYR A 234 -9.53 2.91 11.12
C TYR A 234 -9.90 1.86 12.17
N GLY A 235 -10.55 2.27 13.25
CA GLY A 235 -10.72 1.39 14.41
C GLY A 235 -9.38 0.92 14.98
N GLN A 236 -9.17 -0.38 15.05
CA GLN A 236 -7.89 -1.00 15.42
C GLN A 236 -7.04 -1.35 14.19
N GLY A 237 -7.59 -1.19 12.98
CA GLY A 237 -6.94 -1.55 11.74
C GLY A 237 -6.02 -0.47 11.18
N ARG A 238 -5.26 -0.88 10.17
CA ARG A 238 -4.26 -0.05 9.51
C ARG A 238 -4.46 -0.12 8.01
N VAL A 239 -4.48 1.04 7.39
CA VAL A 239 -4.63 1.15 5.93
C VAL A 239 -3.34 1.74 5.35
N PHE A 240 -2.76 1.03 4.39
CA PHE A 240 -1.73 1.55 3.50
C PHE A 240 -2.39 1.94 2.18
N HIS A 241 -2.14 3.16 1.71
CA HIS A 241 -2.72 3.67 0.47
C HIS A 241 -1.65 4.28 -0.41
N THR A 242 -1.60 3.83 -1.66
CA THR A 242 -0.77 4.42 -2.71
C THR A 242 -1.59 4.63 -3.99
N PRO A 243 -1.66 5.87 -4.52
CA PRO A 243 -2.29 6.14 -5.82
C PRO A 243 -1.38 5.79 -7.01
N MET A 244 -0.17 5.27 -6.79
CA MET A 244 0.70 4.75 -7.84
C MET A 244 0.25 3.36 -8.29
N GLY A 245 0.66 2.92 -9.50
CA GLY A 245 0.43 1.55 -9.97
C GLY A 245 -0.62 1.42 -11.08
N HIS A 246 -0.75 2.41 -11.96
CA HIS A 246 -1.66 2.38 -13.10
C HIS A 246 -1.47 1.17 -14.03
N SER A 247 -0.24 0.78 -14.27
CA SER A 247 0.12 -0.21 -15.29
C SER A 247 1.15 -1.22 -14.77
N PRO A 248 1.34 -2.33 -15.51
CA PRO A 248 2.42 -3.27 -15.21
C PRO A 248 3.79 -2.61 -15.10
N ASP A 249 4.10 -1.63 -15.95
CA ASP A 249 5.41 -0.96 -15.94
C ASP A 249 5.58 -0.09 -14.68
N ALA A 250 4.54 0.63 -14.28
CA ALA A 250 4.53 1.37 -13.02
C ALA A 250 4.72 0.43 -11.82
N MET A 251 4.01 -0.71 -11.79
CA MET A 251 4.12 -1.70 -10.71
C MET A 251 5.47 -2.42 -10.65
N ARG A 252 6.20 -2.52 -11.77
CA ARG A 252 7.56 -3.09 -11.80
C ARG A 252 8.62 -2.13 -11.27
N CYS A 253 8.31 -0.85 -11.04
CA CYS A 253 9.23 0.08 -10.40
C CYS A 253 9.66 -0.44 -9.03
N VAL A 254 10.98 -0.53 -8.77
CA VAL A 254 11.49 -1.09 -7.52
C VAL A 254 11.06 -0.26 -6.32
N GLY A 255 10.91 1.05 -6.46
CA GLY A 255 10.36 1.92 -5.42
C GLY A 255 8.91 1.56 -5.08
N PHE A 256 8.07 1.24 -6.08
CA PHE A 256 6.71 0.75 -5.87
C PHE A 256 6.72 -0.61 -5.17
N ILE A 257 7.53 -1.57 -5.66
CA ILE A 257 7.62 -2.92 -5.09
C ILE A 257 7.97 -2.87 -3.60
N VAL A 258 9.04 -2.14 -3.25
CA VAL A 258 9.51 -2.04 -1.86
C VAL A 258 8.45 -1.39 -0.97
N THR A 259 7.82 -0.31 -1.43
CA THR A 259 6.80 0.38 -0.62
C THR A 259 5.50 -0.41 -0.51
N LEU A 260 5.10 -1.17 -1.55
CA LEU A 260 3.99 -2.10 -1.49
C LEU A 260 4.24 -3.23 -0.47
N GLN A 261 5.41 -3.87 -0.50
CA GLN A 261 5.78 -4.93 0.43
C GLN A 261 5.78 -4.44 1.87
N ARG A 262 6.48 -3.32 2.14
CA ARG A 262 6.53 -2.71 3.48
C ARG A 262 5.16 -2.20 3.94
N GLY A 263 4.40 -1.59 3.06
CA GLY A 263 3.06 -1.09 3.35
C GLY A 263 2.09 -2.21 3.70
N SER A 264 2.15 -3.32 2.97
CA SER A 264 1.33 -4.50 3.22
C SER A 264 1.71 -5.21 4.52
N GLU A 265 3.00 -5.36 4.81
CA GLU A 265 3.48 -5.91 6.08
C GLU A 265 3.02 -5.02 7.25
N TRP A 266 3.20 -3.70 7.14
CA TRP A 266 2.77 -2.77 8.17
C TRP A 266 1.25 -2.79 8.36
N ALA A 267 0.47 -2.83 7.29
CA ALA A 267 -0.98 -2.93 7.40
C ALA A 267 -1.41 -4.20 8.13
N ALA A 268 -0.79 -5.35 7.80
CA ALA A 268 -1.08 -6.63 8.42
C ALA A 268 -0.66 -6.71 9.89
N THR A 269 0.50 -6.13 10.27
CA THR A 269 1.17 -6.44 11.54
C THR A 269 1.47 -5.23 12.41
N GLY A 270 1.44 -4.01 11.85
CA GLY A 270 1.94 -2.79 12.49
C GLY A 270 3.47 -2.66 12.48
N LYS A 271 4.19 -3.58 11.83
CA LYS A 271 5.66 -3.61 11.78
C LYS A 271 6.16 -3.69 10.34
N VAL A 272 7.45 -3.41 10.15
CA VAL A 272 8.20 -3.67 8.92
C VAL A 272 9.49 -4.38 9.31
N THR A 273 9.66 -5.61 8.84
CA THR A 273 10.85 -6.42 9.10
C THR A 273 11.83 -6.39 7.92
N HIS A 274 11.32 -6.21 6.69
CA HIS A 274 12.12 -6.05 5.48
C HIS A 274 12.66 -4.62 5.35
N THR A 275 13.69 -4.30 6.13
CA THR A 275 14.30 -2.97 6.16
C THR A 275 15.45 -2.77 5.17
N THR A 276 16.01 -3.86 4.62
CA THR A 276 17.09 -3.78 3.62
C THR A 276 16.59 -3.11 2.35
N ILE A 277 17.35 -2.11 1.88
CA ILE A 277 17.12 -1.47 0.59
C ILE A 277 17.83 -2.29 -0.47
N PRO A 278 17.16 -2.77 -1.52
CA PRO A 278 17.82 -3.52 -2.58
C PRO A 278 18.76 -2.62 -3.38
N GLU A 279 19.85 -3.20 -3.92
CA GLU A 279 20.86 -2.45 -4.68
C GLU A 279 20.30 -1.79 -5.95
N ASP A 280 19.24 -2.40 -6.51
CA ASP A 280 18.51 -1.88 -7.67
C ASP A 280 17.43 -0.85 -7.30
N PHE A 281 17.39 -0.32 -6.06
CA PHE A 281 16.45 0.74 -5.70
C PHE A 281 16.69 2.00 -6.55
N PRO A 282 15.63 2.65 -7.10
CA PRO A 282 15.79 3.77 -8.00
C PRO A 282 16.46 4.98 -7.32
N LYS A 283 17.26 5.71 -8.11
CA LYS A 283 17.90 6.96 -7.68
C LYS A 283 16.92 8.14 -7.84
N PRO A 284 17.25 9.32 -7.32
CA PRO A 284 16.37 10.50 -7.47
C PRO A 284 16.09 10.92 -8.92
N ASN A 285 16.96 10.58 -9.85
CA ASN A 285 16.88 10.97 -11.27
C ASN A 285 16.95 9.78 -12.26
N GLU A 286 16.85 8.56 -11.75
CA GLU A 286 16.99 7.34 -12.56
C GLU A 286 15.95 6.30 -12.13
N VAL A 287 15.11 5.90 -13.07
CA VAL A 287 14.11 4.85 -12.88
C VAL A 287 14.79 3.49 -12.80
N SER A 288 14.30 2.62 -11.93
CA SER A 288 14.68 1.21 -11.88
C SER A 288 13.44 0.33 -11.88
N VAL A 289 13.37 -0.61 -12.82
CA VAL A 289 12.24 -1.53 -13.01
C VAL A 289 12.73 -2.98 -13.07
N ARG A 290 11.98 -3.89 -12.49
CA ARG A 290 12.20 -5.34 -12.59
C ARG A 290 11.37 -5.93 -13.73
N LYS A 291 11.91 -6.97 -14.36
CA LYS A 291 11.24 -7.72 -15.46
C LYS A 291 10.16 -8.66 -14.92
#